data_1124b3094a97ab410baa0816b39caec5
#
_entry.id   1124b3094a97ab410baa0816b39caec5
#
_cell.length_a   1.000
_cell.length_b   1.000
_cell.length_c   1.000
_cell.angle_alpha   90.00
_cell.angle_beta   90.00
_cell.angle_gamma   90.00
#
_symmetry.space_group_name_H-M   'P 1'
#
loop_
_entity.id
_entity.type
_entity.pdbx_description
1 polymer ?
#
loop_
_entity_poly.entity_id
_entity_poly.type
_entity_poly.pdbx_seq_one_letter_code
_entity_poly.pdbx_strand_id
1 'polypeptide(L)'
;MPKEIKLCLLYRDMWQSSGKFMPRVDQLVKVAEPIIKMNCWDRIETNGGGFEQIQLLAGENPNDAVRKWTQPFNDSGVQTQMLERGLNAISMSPVSKDIRKLMFKVKKKQGTDIARSFDGLNDTRNLELSINYAESVGMISQSCLCITHSEIHNVKYYINLAKKLIELGTKEIAIKDMAGIGRPSSLGKIVRGIKSFSPDTLVQYHGHSAPGFSVASSLEVARAGADIIDVSMEPLSWGTAHADLLTIHEVLKDDGFVLKDIDMKSYMDVKNLTQDFIDEFLGYYINPKNRYMNSLLIQSGLPGGMMGSLMSDLEKSLLSINKWLLKNNKKKISIDLLFSFLLDEVKLIWPILGYPPLVTPYSQYVKNVAIANVIQNIKGKDRWSLIDDNTWDMLLGKSGKLPGKLSDEIIALSKKLNKTFYTNNPQDLYEDILDINKNEMMQNGWDLGKDDEELLEYSLHKTQYIDYKSGKAKKRFNDDIIKKRQPNNLDIKSNDNEIVVLDIDGNKFEVEYSLNLEAKDLSFDDSVGQKLVSPIEGRIFLTKDSNDTPVKINDDVNKGDIL
;
A
#
# COMPACT_ATOMS: atom_id res chain seq x y z
N MET A 1 1.93 -32.06 -20.54
CA MET A 1 2.83 -30.96 -20.84
C MET A 1 3.00 -30.16 -19.56
N PRO A 2 4.17 -29.61 -19.24
CA PRO A 2 4.34 -28.74 -18.07
C PRO A 2 3.42 -27.53 -18.20
N LYS A 3 2.87 -27.07 -17.08
CA LYS A 3 1.93 -25.94 -17.07
C LYS A 3 2.68 -24.63 -17.24
N GLU A 4 2.18 -23.77 -18.11
CA GLU A 4 2.64 -22.39 -18.25
C GLU A 4 2.08 -21.52 -17.12
N ILE A 5 2.93 -20.69 -16.53
CA ILE A 5 2.55 -19.64 -15.58
C ILE A 5 2.88 -18.29 -16.19
N LYS A 6 1.87 -17.40 -16.19
CA LYS A 6 1.98 -16.02 -16.63
C LYS A 6 2.38 -15.11 -15.49
N LEU A 7 3.09 -14.02 -15.79
CA LEU A 7 3.51 -13.04 -14.80
C LEU A 7 2.84 -11.68 -15.01
N CYS A 8 2.46 -11.05 -13.91
CA CYS A 8 1.93 -9.68 -13.88
C CYS A 8 2.84 -8.78 -13.03
N LEU A 9 3.37 -7.71 -13.63
CA LEU A 9 4.13 -6.69 -12.90
C LEU A 9 3.17 -5.74 -12.18
N LEU A 10 3.30 -5.63 -10.88
CA LEU A 10 2.51 -4.70 -10.07
C LEU A 10 3.21 -3.34 -9.93
N TYR A 11 3.56 -2.69 -11.05
CA TYR A 11 4.35 -1.46 -11.03
C TYR A 11 3.66 -0.34 -10.25
N ARG A 12 2.35 -0.17 -10.39
CA ARG A 12 1.58 0.79 -9.60
C ARG A 12 1.59 0.43 -8.11
N ASP A 13 1.35 -0.84 -7.76
CA ASP A 13 1.18 -1.24 -6.36
C ASP A 13 2.51 -1.26 -5.60
N MET A 14 3.63 -1.65 -6.24
CA MET A 14 4.92 -1.62 -5.57
C MET A 14 5.33 -0.22 -5.11
N TRP A 15 4.99 0.83 -5.87
CA TRP A 15 5.18 2.22 -5.46
C TRP A 15 4.23 2.62 -4.32
N GLN A 16 2.94 2.32 -4.47
CA GLN A 16 1.93 2.65 -3.44
C GLN A 16 2.20 1.93 -2.12
N SER A 17 2.69 0.71 -2.17
CA SER A 17 3.06 -0.07 -0.98
C SER A 17 4.35 0.41 -0.32
N SER A 18 5.25 1.03 -1.07
CA SER A 18 6.53 1.51 -0.56
C SER A 18 6.45 2.93 0.00
N GLY A 19 5.67 3.82 -0.63
CA GLY A 19 5.68 5.24 -0.29
C GLY A 19 4.38 5.99 -0.57
N LYS A 20 4.46 7.31 -0.40
CA LYS A 20 3.30 8.21 -0.56
C LYS A 20 3.07 8.63 -2.01
N PHE A 21 4.13 8.79 -2.79
CA PHE A 21 4.07 9.26 -4.17
C PHE A 21 4.53 8.18 -5.14
N MET A 22 4.19 8.38 -6.40
CA MET A 22 4.55 7.52 -7.54
C MET A 22 5.37 8.33 -8.56
N PRO A 23 6.01 7.67 -9.54
CA PRO A 23 6.72 8.37 -10.59
C PRO A 23 5.83 9.35 -11.35
N ARG A 24 6.42 10.46 -11.76
CA ARG A 24 5.79 11.43 -12.66
C ARG A 24 5.55 10.81 -14.04
N VAL A 25 4.71 11.47 -14.84
CA VAL A 25 4.37 11.01 -16.20
C VAL A 25 5.62 10.80 -17.07
N ASP A 26 6.59 11.72 -17.02
CA ASP A 26 7.85 11.62 -17.78
C ASP A 26 8.68 10.40 -17.37
N GLN A 27 8.71 10.08 -16.08
CA GLN A 27 9.41 8.91 -15.54
C GLN A 27 8.70 7.60 -15.94
N LEU A 28 7.37 7.56 -15.89
CA LEU A 28 6.57 6.41 -16.33
C LEU A 28 6.79 6.11 -17.81
N VAL A 29 6.76 7.13 -18.67
CA VAL A 29 7.02 6.98 -20.11
C VAL A 29 8.45 6.47 -20.34
N LYS A 30 9.44 6.97 -19.60
CA LYS A 30 10.85 6.58 -19.74
C LYS A 30 11.08 5.10 -19.39
N VAL A 31 10.36 4.55 -18.41
CA VAL A 31 10.57 3.17 -17.95
C VAL A 31 9.73 2.15 -18.72
N ALA A 32 8.72 2.58 -19.49
CA ALA A 32 7.80 1.67 -20.18
C ALA A 32 8.50 0.75 -21.19
N GLU A 33 9.33 1.32 -22.07
CA GLU A 33 10.05 0.55 -23.08
C GLU A 33 11.02 -0.50 -22.49
N PRO A 34 11.87 -0.19 -21.51
CA PRO A 34 12.68 -1.21 -20.82
C PRO A 34 11.84 -2.33 -20.18
N ILE A 35 10.70 -2.00 -19.53
CA ILE A 35 9.81 -3.02 -18.98
C ILE A 35 9.32 -3.98 -20.08
N ILE A 36 8.87 -3.45 -21.21
CA ILE A 36 8.41 -4.26 -22.35
C ILE A 36 9.53 -5.15 -22.88
N LYS A 37 10.74 -4.60 -23.00
CA LYS A 37 11.93 -5.33 -23.50
C LYS A 37 12.39 -6.46 -22.57
N MET A 38 11.97 -6.48 -21.31
CA MET A 38 12.21 -7.65 -20.44
C MET A 38 11.59 -8.94 -20.99
N ASN A 39 10.58 -8.84 -21.86
CA ASN A 39 9.95 -9.95 -22.61
C ASN A 39 9.30 -11.06 -21.76
N CYS A 40 9.11 -10.82 -20.48
CA CYS A 40 8.56 -11.82 -19.54
C CYS A 40 7.14 -11.52 -19.06
N TRP A 41 6.59 -10.36 -19.44
CA TRP A 41 5.31 -9.92 -18.94
C TRP A 41 4.14 -10.33 -19.82
N ASP A 42 3.07 -10.81 -19.20
CA ASP A 42 1.77 -10.98 -19.80
C ASP A 42 0.82 -9.83 -19.41
N ARG A 43 1.02 -9.29 -18.21
CA ARG A 43 0.21 -8.21 -17.63
C ARG A 43 1.07 -7.20 -16.87
N ILE A 44 0.54 -5.99 -16.77
CA ILE A 44 1.07 -4.94 -15.88
C ILE A 44 -0.08 -4.19 -15.21
N GLU A 45 0.03 -3.95 -13.91
CA GLU A 45 -0.89 -3.07 -13.21
C GLU A 45 -0.42 -1.63 -13.33
N THR A 46 -1.19 -0.82 -14.06
CA THR A 46 -0.80 0.52 -14.49
C THR A 46 -1.45 1.63 -13.68
N ASN A 47 -2.72 1.49 -13.30
CA ASN A 47 -3.51 2.58 -12.73
C ASN A 47 -4.60 2.09 -11.76
N GLY A 48 -5.48 3.00 -11.34
CA GLY A 48 -6.47 2.74 -10.31
C GLY A 48 -5.88 2.77 -8.89
N GLY A 49 -6.65 2.30 -7.93
CA GLY A 49 -6.23 2.38 -6.53
C GLY A 49 -6.09 3.82 -6.07
N GLY A 50 -4.88 4.28 -5.85
CA GLY A 50 -4.58 5.69 -5.49
C GLY A 50 -3.86 6.45 -6.59
N PHE A 51 -3.64 5.83 -7.77
CA PHE A 51 -2.80 6.38 -8.83
C PHE A 51 -3.24 7.79 -9.26
N GLU A 52 -4.50 7.92 -9.70
CA GLU A 52 -5.06 9.17 -10.21
C GLU A 52 -5.03 10.28 -9.14
N GLN A 53 -5.42 9.95 -7.92
CA GLN A 53 -5.37 10.88 -6.80
C GLN A 53 -3.95 11.36 -6.52
N ILE A 54 -2.95 10.48 -6.59
CA ILE A 54 -1.55 10.81 -6.35
C ILE A 54 -1.01 11.70 -7.46
N GLN A 55 -1.37 11.47 -8.72
CA GLN A 55 -0.99 12.36 -9.83
C GLN A 55 -1.55 13.78 -9.63
N LEU A 56 -2.83 13.90 -9.25
CA LEU A 56 -3.42 15.20 -8.90
C LEU A 56 -2.67 15.90 -7.76
N LEU A 57 -2.28 15.16 -6.70
CA LEU A 57 -1.50 15.70 -5.58
C LEU A 57 -0.10 16.18 -5.99
N ALA A 58 0.51 15.52 -6.98
CA ALA A 58 1.79 15.92 -7.58
C ALA A 58 1.65 17.08 -8.58
N GLY A 59 0.41 17.49 -8.89
CA GLY A 59 0.11 18.52 -9.89
C GLY A 59 0.31 18.05 -11.32
N GLU A 60 0.09 16.76 -11.56
CA GLU A 60 0.10 16.11 -12.88
C GLU A 60 -1.33 15.81 -13.34
N ASN A 61 -1.58 15.75 -14.67
CA ASN A 61 -2.88 15.33 -15.19
C ASN A 61 -2.98 13.79 -15.17
N PRO A 62 -3.89 13.20 -14.37
CA PRO A 62 -4.01 11.76 -14.28
C PRO A 62 -4.48 11.10 -15.59
N ASN A 63 -5.27 11.79 -16.40
CA ASN A 63 -5.74 11.28 -17.68
C ASN A 63 -4.59 11.12 -18.70
N ASP A 64 -3.72 12.12 -18.75
CA ASP A 64 -2.49 12.07 -19.53
C ASP A 64 -1.54 10.97 -19.01
N ALA A 65 -1.42 10.87 -17.67
CA ALA A 65 -0.59 9.87 -17.04
C ALA A 65 -1.03 8.45 -17.42
N VAL A 66 -2.31 8.12 -17.25
CA VAL A 66 -2.84 6.80 -17.59
C VAL A 66 -2.64 6.52 -19.09
N ARG A 67 -3.03 7.44 -19.97
CA ARG A 67 -2.97 7.24 -21.42
C ARG A 67 -1.53 7.03 -21.92
N LYS A 68 -0.60 7.88 -21.51
CA LYS A 68 0.81 7.78 -21.92
C LYS A 68 1.51 6.57 -21.34
N TRP A 69 1.09 6.12 -20.15
CA TRP A 69 1.63 4.97 -19.48
C TRP A 69 1.09 3.63 -20.02
N THR A 70 -0.20 3.54 -20.36
CA THR A 70 -0.82 2.30 -20.85
C THR A 70 -0.51 2.02 -22.33
N GLN A 71 -0.42 3.07 -23.15
CA GLN A 71 -0.28 2.93 -24.60
C GLN A 71 0.88 2.03 -25.06
N PRO A 72 2.12 2.18 -24.56
CA PRO A 72 3.23 1.32 -24.98
C PRO A 72 2.98 -0.17 -24.71
N PHE A 73 2.31 -0.50 -23.60
CA PHE A 73 1.99 -1.89 -23.24
C PHE A 73 0.92 -2.46 -24.17
N ASN A 74 -0.14 -1.70 -24.46
CA ASN A 74 -1.17 -2.12 -25.42
C ASN A 74 -0.55 -2.38 -26.79
N ASP A 75 0.34 -1.52 -27.27
CA ASP A 75 1.03 -1.67 -28.56
C ASP A 75 1.94 -2.89 -28.62
N SER A 76 2.46 -3.34 -27.46
CA SER A 76 3.30 -4.54 -27.34
C SER A 76 2.53 -5.83 -27.07
N GLY A 77 1.21 -5.74 -26.84
CA GLY A 77 0.36 -6.88 -26.50
C GLY A 77 0.42 -7.31 -25.01
N VAL A 78 1.05 -6.52 -24.13
CA VAL A 78 1.00 -6.70 -22.68
C VAL A 78 -0.31 -6.11 -22.16
N GLN A 79 -1.15 -6.93 -21.50
CA GLN A 79 -2.43 -6.47 -20.97
C GLN A 79 -2.25 -5.51 -19.80
N THR A 80 -2.96 -4.39 -19.82
CA THR A 80 -2.95 -3.40 -18.75
C THR A 80 -4.09 -3.63 -17.77
N GLN A 81 -3.84 -3.38 -16.50
CA GLN A 81 -4.77 -3.66 -15.42
C GLN A 81 -4.92 -2.45 -14.50
N MET A 82 -6.15 -2.14 -14.08
CA MET A 82 -6.42 -1.18 -13.01
C MET A 82 -6.97 -1.87 -11.77
N LEU A 83 -6.67 -1.30 -10.59
CA LEU A 83 -7.32 -1.68 -9.34
C LEU A 83 -8.56 -0.82 -9.09
N GLU A 84 -9.71 -1.45 -8.88
CA GLU A 84 -11.00 -0.81 -8.58
C GLU A 84 -11.56 -1.33 -7.25
N ARG A 85 -12.17 -0.45 -6.45
CA ARG A 85 -12.63 -0.71 -5.08
C ARG A 85 -14.16 -0.85 -4.99
N GLY A 86 -14.80 -1.54 -5.92
CA GLY A 86 -16.25 -1.77 -5.89
C GLY A 86 -17.04 -0.47 -5.69
N LEU A 87 -17.78 -0.38 -4.58
CA LEU A 87 -18.61 0.79 -4.24
C LEU A 87 -17.84 2.13 -4.27
N ASN A 88 -16.54 2.10 -4.02
CA ASN A 88 -15.70 3.30 -3.99
C ASN A 88 -15.03 3.63 -5.34
N ALA A 89 -15.25 2.82 -6.38
CA ALA A 89 -14.53 2.97 -7.66
C ALA A 89 -12.99 3.05 -7.45
N ILE A 90 -12.33 4.11 -7.91
CA ILE A 90 -10.91 4.38 -7.63
C ILE A 90 -10.72 5.48 -6.57
N SER A 91 -11.80 5.89 -5.90
CA SER A 91 -11.79 6.85 -4.79
C SER A 91 -11.59 6.17 -3.42
N MET A 92 -11.46 6.97 -2.37
CA MET A 92 -11.39 6.50 -0.98
C MET A 92 -12.77 6.40 -0.31
N SER A 93 -13.78 7.02 -0.90
CA SER A 93 -15.17 7.03 -0.41
C SER A 93 -16.11 6.45 -1.45
N PRO A 94 -17.28 5.94 -1.04
CA PRO A 94 -18.31 5.48 -1.96
C PRO A 94 -18.74 6.56 -2.95
N VAL A 95 -19.05 6.14 -4.17
CA VAL A 95 -19.52 7.02 -5.24
C VAL A 95 -20.81 6.50 -5.88
N SER A 96 -21.54 7.39 -6.55
CA SER A 96 -22.78 7.03 -7.25
C SER A 96 -22.54 6.10 -8.45
N LYS A 97 -23.60 5.42 -8.88
CA LYS A 97 -23.52 4.44 -9.97
C LYS A 97 -23.19 5.07 -11.32
N ASP A 98 -23.61 6.32 -11.57
CA ASP A 98 -23.31 7.06 -12.79
C ASP A 98 -21.81 7.39 -12.91
N ILE A 99 -21.17 7.81 -11.81
CA ILE A 99 -19.71 8.03 -11.75
C ILE A 99 -18.95 6.71 -11.97
N ARG A 100 -19.37 5.61 -11.35
CA ARG A 100 -18.76 4.29 -11.58
C ARG A 100 -18.85 3.90 -13.05
N LYS A 101 -20.02 4.06 -13.67
CA LYS A 101 -20.22 3.76 -15.10
C LYS A 101 -19.31 4.60 -16.00
N LEU A 102 -19.19 5.90 -15.72
CA LEU A 102 -18.29 6.79 -16.45
C LEU A 102 -16.84 6.35 -16.30
N MET A 103 -16.41 5.97 -15.10
CA MET A 103 -15.05 5.49 -14.83
C MET A 103 -14.65 4.32 -15.74
N PHE A 104 -15.47 3.27 -15.85
CA PHE A 104 -15.16 2.13 -16.72
C PHE A 104 -15.06 2.56 -18.19
N LYS A 105 -15.97 3.42 -18.66
CA LYS A 105 -15.93 3.97 -20.02
C LYS A 105 -14.63 4.72 -20.30
N VAL A 106 -14.25 5.64 -19.43
CA VAL A 106 -13.05 6.48 -19.58
C VAL A 106 -11.78 5.63 -19.51
N LYS A 107 -11.66 4.77 -18.49
CA LYS A 107 -10.45 3.94 -18.31
C LYS A 107 -10.24 2.95 -19.46
N LYS A 108 -11.30 2.37 -20.03
CA LYS A 108 -11.19 1.56 -21.26
C LYS A 108 -10.65 2.38 -22.43
N LYS A 109 -11.15 3.59 -22.63
CA LYS A 109 -10.68 4.48 -23.71
C LYS A 109 -9.25 5.00 -23.49
N GLN A 110 -8.79 5.02 -22.25
CA GLN A 110 -7.41 5.34 -21.88
C GLN A 110 -6.45 4.14 -22.00
N GLY A 111 -6.95 2.97 -22.43
CA GLY A 111 -6.13 1.80 -22.71
C GLY A 111 -6.09 0.75 -21.60
N THR A 112 -6.98 0.80 -20.62
CA THR A 112 -7.05 -0.23 -19.57
C THR A 112 -7.85 -1.44 -20.07
N ASP A 113 -7.26 -2.65 -19.99
CA ASP A 113 -7.86 -3.90 -20.48
C ASP A 113 -8.61 -4.66 -19.41
N ILE A 114 -8.11 -4.64 -18.17
CA ILE A 114 -8.60 -5.47 -17.06
C ILE A 114 -9.02 -4.57 -15.90
N ALA A 115 -10.25 -4.75 -15.45
CA ALA A 115 -10.74 -4.16 -14.21
C ALA A 115 -10.63 -5.19 -13.08
N ARG A 116 -9.62 -5.05 -12.22
CA ARG A 116 -9.46 -5.82 -10.99
C ARG A 116 -10.28 -5.17 -9.88
N SER A 117 -11.48 -5.69 -9.66
CA SER A 117 -12.44 -5.13 -8.72
C SER A 117 -12.45 -5.90 -7.40
N PHE A 118 -12.32 -5.19 -6.26
CA PHE A 118 -12.47 -5.79 -4.96
C PHE A 118 -13.50 -5.07 -4.10
N ASP A 119 -14.16 -5.80 -3.23
CA ASP A 119 -14.90 -5.24 -2.10
C ASP A 119 -14.26 -5.70 -0.80
N GLY A 120 -13.93 -4.76 0.08
CA GLY A 120 -13.22 -5.07 1.30
C GLY A 120 -14.02 -5.91 2.30
N LEU A 121 -15.36 -5.99 2.19
CA LEU A 121 -16.22 -6.90 2.98
C LEU A 121 -16.47 -8.23 2.28
N ASN A 122 -16.03 -8.41 1.03
CA ASN A 122 -16.39 -9.53 0.17
C ASN A 122 -17.92 -9.63 -0.08
N ASP A 123 -18.61 -8.48 -0.07
CA ASP A 123 -20.03 -8.42 -0.41
C ASP A 123 -20.21 -8.36 -1.93
N THR A 124 -20.71 -9.41 -2.52
CA THR A 124 -20.89 -9.53 -3.97
C THR A 124 -21.81 -8.48 -4.58
N ARG A 125 -22.74 -7.89 -3.79
CA ARG A 125 -23.63 -6.80 -4.24
C ARG A 125 -22.82 -5.54 -4.64
N ASN A 126 -21.71 -5.28 -3.98
CA ASN A 126 -20.83 -4.14 -4.28
C ASN A 126 -20.03 -4.36 -5.58
N LEU A 127 -19.87 -5.62 -6.02
CA LEU A 127 -19.09 -5.98 -7.22
C LEU A 127 -19.96 -6.19 -8.48
N GLU A 128 -21.26 -6.41 -8.32
CA GLU A 128 -22.17 -6.69 -9.44
C GLU A 128 -22.12 -5.59 -10.51
N LEU A 129 -22.18 -4.31 -10.11
CA LEU A 129 -22.08 -3.20 -11.05
C LEU A 129 -20.68 -3.11 -11.67
N SER A 130 -19.62 -3.43 -10.96
CA SER A 130 -18.25 -3.44 -11.51
C SER A 130 -18.12 -4.48 -12.62
N ILE A 131 -18.67 -5.69 -12.41
CA ILE A 131 -18.69 -6.77 -13.41
C ILE A 131 -19.45 -6.30 -14.65
N ASN A 132 -20.68 -5.81 -14.48
CA ASN A 132 -21.55 -5.40 -15.57
C ASN A 132 -20.96 -4.20 -16.37
N TYR A 133 -20.39 -3.22 -15.69
CA TYR A 133 -19.80 -2.05 -16.35
C TYR A 133 -18.51 -2.41 -17.10
N ALA A 134 -17.64 -3.27 -16.53
CA ALA A 134 -16.46 -3.75 -17.23
C ALA A 134 -16.85 -4.47 -18.54
N GLU A 135 -17.80 -5.40 -18.48
CA GLU A 135 -18.28 -6.10 -19.68
C GLU A 135 -18.89 -5.16 -20.73
N SER A 136 -19.71 -4.20 -20.27
CA SER A 136 -20.40 -3.26 -21.18
C SER A 136 -19.47 -2.41 -22.02
N VAL A 137 -18.23 -2.21 -21.57
CA VAL A 137 -17.20 -1.43 -22.29
C VAL A 137 -16.10 -2.30 -22.92
N GLY A 138 -16.22 -3.63 -22.84
CA GLY A 138 -15.23 -4.57 -23.37
C GLY A 138 -13.93 -4.65 -22.55
N MET A 139 -14.01 -4.45 -21.24
CA MET A 139 -12.93 -4.78 -20.31
C MET A 139 -13.12 -6.20 -19.77
N ILE A 140 -12.03 -6.84 -19.39
CA ILE A 140 -12.06 -8.09 -18.66
C ILE A 140 -12.43 -7.78 -17.20
N SER A 141 -13.56 -8.35 -16.74
CA SER A 141 -13.94 -8.28 -15.32
C SER A 141 -13.15 -9.30 -14.52
N GLN A 142 -12.31 -8.84 -13.58
CA GLN A 142 -11.57 -9.69 -12.65
C GLN A 142 -12.01 -9.37 -11.22
N SER A 143 -12.77 -10.27 -10.60
CA SER A 143 -13.27 -10.08 -9.23
C SER A 143 -12.32 -10.68 -8.20
N CYS A 144 -12.07 -9.94 -7.11
CA CYS A 144 -11.17 -10.34 -6.06
C CYS A 144 -11.85 -11.09 -4.92
N LEU A 145 -11.15 -12.09 -4.39
CA LEU A 145 -11.40 -12.66 -3.07
C LEU A 145 -10.45 -11.97 -2.09
N CYS A 146 -10.94 -11.06 -1.26
CA CYS A 146 -10.11 -10.40 -0.24
C CYS A 146 -9.79 -11.37 0.88
N ILE A 147 -8.53 -11.80 0.93
CA ILE A 147 -8.09 -12.85 1.85
C ILE A 147 -7.85 -12.29 3.25
N THR A 148 -8.44 -12.97 4.22
CA THR A 148 -8.08 -12.91 5.63
C THR A 148 -8.20 -14.31 6.22
N HIS A 149 -7.82 -14.49 7.49
CA HIS A 149 -7.83 -15.82 8.11
C HIS A 149 -8.54 -15.77 9.45
N SER A 150 -9.67 -16.48 9.55
CA SER A 150 -10.47 -16.63 10.78
C SER A 150 -11.30 -17.91 10.71
N GLU A 151 -12.05 -18.21 11.74
CA GLU A 151 -13.02 -19.34 11.76
C GLU A 151 -14.03 -19.24 10.62
N ILE A 152 -14.44 -18.01 10.25
CA ILE A 152 -15.40 -17.76 9.16
C ILE A 152 -14.70 -17.78 7.80
N HIS A 153 -13.55 -17.09 7.69
CA HIS A 153 -12.81 -16.94 6.45
C HIS A 153 -11.95 -18.20 6.18
N ASN A 154 -12.63 -19.30 5.92
CA ASN A 154 -12.04 -20.60 5.61
C ASN A 154 -12.14 -20.94 4.11
N VAL A 155 -11.56 -22.06 3.70
CA VAL A 155 -11.55 -22.51 2.30
C VAL A 155 -12.95 -22.59 1.69
N LYS A 156 -13.93 -23.11 2.43
CA LYS A 156 -15.32 -23.23 1.96
C LYS A 156 -15.97 -21.87 1.72
N TYR A 157 -15.71 -20.91 2.60
CA TYR A 157 -16.18 -19.53 2.43
C TYR A 157 -15.71 -18.95 1.10
N TYR A 158 -14.41 -19.02 0.80
CA TYR A 158 -13.83 -18.45 -0.41
C TYR A 158 -14.26 -19.19 -1.68
N ILE A 159 -14.40 -20.51 -1.65
CA ILE A 159 -14.94 -21.28 -2.78
C ILE A 159 -16.40 -20.84 -3.08
N ASN A 160 -17.22 -20.67 -2.06
CA ASN A 160 -18.60 -20.22 -2.23
C ASN A 160 -18.67 -18.76 -2.73
N LEU A 161 -17.76 -17.89 -2.28
CA LEU A 161 -17.65 -16.51 -2.77
C LEU A 161 -17.27 -16.51 -4.26
N ALA A 162 -16.26 -17.29 -4.66
CA ALA A 162 -15.87 -17.42 -6.06
C ALA A 162 -17.02 -17.92 -6.95
N LYS A 163 -17.79 -18.93 -6.49
CA LYS A 163 -18.99 -19.41 -7.21
C LYS A 163 -19.96 -18.28 -7.50
N LYS A 164 -20.33 -17.50 -6.47
CA LYS A 164 -21.25 -16.37 -6.62
C LYS A 164 -20.74 -15.32 -7.60
N LEU A 165 -19.44 -15.00 -7.57
CA LEU A 165 -18.86 -14.02 -8.48
C LEU A 165 -18.87 -14.53 -9.94
N ILE A 166 -18.60 -15.81 -10.16
CA ILE A 166 -18.68 -16.44 -11.48
C ILE A 166 -20.13 -16.48 -11.97
N GLU A 167 -21.09 -16.79 -11.10
CA GLU A 167 -22.52 -16.73 -11.40
C GLU A 167 -22.99 -15.31 -11.77
N LEU A 168 -22.38 -14.26 -11.22
CA LEU A 168 -22.60 -12.86 -11.59
C LEU A 168 -21.93 -12.47 -12.90
N GLY A 169 -21.14 -13.35 -13.53
CA GLY A 169 -20.56 -13.14 -14.84
C GLY A 169 -19.10 -12.69 -14.85
N THR A 170 -18.41 -12.66 -13.72
CA THR A 170 -16.97 -12.32 -13.71
C THR A 170 -16.17 -13.26 -14.60
N LYS A 171 -15.24 -12.74 -15.39
CA LYS A 171 -14.41 -13.53 -16.31
C LYS A 171 -13.23 -14.20 -15.63
N GLU A 172 -12.70 -13.55 -14.59
CA GLU A 172 -11.51 -14.02 -13.89
C GLU A 172 -11.68 -13.84 -12.38
N ILE A 173 -10.97 -14.64 -11.60
CA ILE A 173 -10.87 -14.52 -10.15
C ILE A 173 -9.45 -14.14 -9.76
N ALA A 174 -9.31 -13.11 -8.91
CA ALA A 174 -8.06 -12.80 -8.24
C ALA A 174 -8.12 -13.21 -6.76
N ILE A 175 -7.15 -13.98 -6.31
CA ILE A 175 -6.93 -14.25 -4.89
C ILE A 175 -6.11 -13.08 -4.36
N LYS A 176 -6.74 -12.16 -3.62
CA LYS A 176 -6.13 -10.90 -3.20
C LYS A 176 -5.76 -10.94 -1.72
N ASP A 177 -4.52 -11.32 -1.44
CA ASP A 177 -3.94 -11.35 -0.10
C ASP A 177 -3.20 -10.05 0.24
N MET A 178 -3.98 -8.99 0.49
CA MET A 178 -3.44 -7.65 0.79
C MET A 178 -2.64 -7.59 2.10
N ALA A 179 -2.92 -8.48 3.04
CA ALA A 179 -2.17 -8.56 4.30
C ALA A 179 -1.00 -9.54 4.21
N GLY A 180 -0.93 -10.37 3.18
CA GLY A 180 0.08 -11.42 3.02
C GLY A 180 -0.05 -12.55 4.05
N ILE A 181 -1.21 -12.70 4.67
CA ILE A 181 -1.47 -13.66 5.78
C ILE A 181 -2.18 -14.93 5.33
N GLY A 182 -2.53 -15.04 4.08
CA GLY A 182 -3.12 -16.25 3.49
C GLY A 182 -2.20 -17.44 3.73
N ARG A 183 -2.72 -18.49 4.36
CA ARG A 183 -1.94 -19.71 4.61
C ARG A 183 -1.71 -20.45 3.28
N PRO A 184 -0.46 -20.73 2.88
CA PRO A 184 -0.16 -21.30 1.56
C PRO A 184 -1.04 -22.50 1.20
N SER A 185 -1.12 -23.49 2.09
CA SER A 185 -1.97 -24.69 1.88
C SER A 185 -3.47 -24.36 1.74
N SER A 186 -3.98 -23.34 2.47
CA SER A 186 -5.38 -22.92 2.34
C SER A 186 -5.63 -22.23 1.00
N LEU A 187 -4.70 -21.37 0.57
CA LEU A 187 -4.77 -20.69 -0.74
C LEU A 187 -4.76 -21.73 -1.88
N GLY A 188 -3.87 -22.73 -1.83
CA GLY A 188 -3.88 -23.81 -2.79
C GLY A 188 -5.18 -24.61 -2.81
N LYS A 189 -5.79 -24.86 -1.64
CA LYS A 189 -7.11 -25.52 -1.58
C LYS A 189 -8.22 -24.66 -2.19
N ILE A 190 -8.17 -23.34 -2.03
CA ILE A 190 -9.11 -22.40 -2.66
C ILE A 190 -8.98 -22.47 -4.18
N VAL A 191 -7.74 -22.39 -4.72
CA VAL A 191 -7.49 -22.50 -6.16
C VAL A 191 -7.99 -23.82 -6.72
N ARG A 192 -7.62 -24.96 -6.11
CA ARG A 192 -8.12 -26.29 -6.52
C ARG A 192 -9.64 -26.35 -6.50
N GLY A 193 -10.26 -25.78 -5.47
CA GLY A 193 -11.73 -25.71 -5.37
C GLY A 193 -12.34 -24.93 -6.52
N ILE A 194 -11.80 -23.75 -6.88
CA ILE A 194 -12.27 -22.95 -8.02
C ILE A 194 -12.10 -23.74 -9.32
N LYS A 195 -10.92 -24.28 -9.57
CA LYS A 195 -10.63 -25.04 -10.79
C LYS A 195 -11.45 -26.33 -10.92
N SER A 196 -11.91 -26.91 -9.80
CA SER A 196 -12.75 -28.11 -9.84
C SER A 196 -14.18 -27.87 -10.35
N PHE A 197 -14.75 -26.68 -10.16
CA PHE A 197 -16.07 -26.36 -10.65
C PHE A 197 -16.07 -25.41 -11.86
N SER A 198 -15.00 -24.69 -12.10
CA SER A 198 -14.83 -23.78 -13.23
C SER A 198 -13.37 -23.84 -13.76
N PRO A 199 -13.01 -24.92 -14.47
CA PRO A 199 -11.61 -25.16 -14.89
C PRO A 199 -11.08 -24.06 -15.83
N ASP A 200 -11.94 -23.45 -16.63
CA ASP A 200 -11.59 -22.43 -17.63
C ASP A 200 -11.47 -21.02 -17.03
N THR A 201 -11.98 -20.77 -15.83
CA THR A 201 -11.82 -19.47 -15.17
C THR A 201 -10.36 -19.24 -14.82
N LEU A 202 -9.78 -18.15 -15.35
CA LEU A 202 -8.41 -17.77 -15.00
C LEU A 202 -8.35 -17.34 -13.53
N VAL A 203 -7.34 -17.86 -12.82
CA VAL A 203 -7.08 -17.52 -11.42
C VAL A 203 -5.73 -16.81 -11.33
N GLN A 204 -5.75 -15.58 -10.86
CA GLN A 204 -4.56 -14.77 -10.61
C GLN A 204 -4.31 -14.64 -9.11
N TYR A 205 -3.06 -14.80 -8.69
CA TYR A 205 -2.67 -14.63 -7.29
C TYR A 205 -1.94 -13.32 -7.07
N HIS A 206 -2.43 -12.55 -6.10
CA HIS A 206 -1.90 -11.30 -5.62
C HIS A 206 -1.61 -11.42 -4.12
N GLY A 207 -0.34 -11.40 -3.72
CA GLY A 207 0.03 -11.57 -2.33
C GLY A 207 1.17 -10.66 -1.90
N HIS A 208 0.95 -9.86 -0.82
CA HIS A 208 1.98 -9.04 -0.22
C HIS A 208 2.96 -9.86 0.62
N SER A 209 4.20 -9.37 0.73
CA SER A 209 5.31 -10.12 1.36
C SER A 209 5.49 -9.87 2.85
N ALA A 210 4.82 -8.87 3.41
CA ALA A 210 5.12 -8.37 4.76
C ALA A 210 5.24 -9.44 5.86
N PRO A 211 4.36 -10.46 5.95
CA PRO A 211 4.49 -11.55 6.94
C PRO A 211 5.46 -12.67 6.57
N GLY A 212 5.92 -12.74 5.30
CA GLY A 212 6.91 -13.71 4.84
C GLY A 212 6.36 -14.94 4.10
N PHE A 213 5.06 -15.02 3.80
CA PHE A 213 4.46 -16.20 3.14
C PHE A 213 4.49 -16.14 1.60
N SER A 214 4.78 -15.00 0.99
CA SER A 214 4.52 -14.73 -0.43
C SER A 214 5.13 -15.76 -1.39
N VAL A 215 6.37 -16.19 -1.19
CA VAL A 215 7.02 -17.19 -2.06
C VAL A 215 6.35 -18.56 -1.92
N ALA A 216 6.14 -19.01 -0.68
CA ALA A 216 5.47 -20.29 -0.42
C ALA A 216 4.02 -20.29 -0.95
N SER A 217 3.33 -19.17 -0.82
CA SER A 217 1.97 -19.01 -1.35
C SER A 217 1.95 -19.03 -2.87
N SER A 218 2.87 -18.32 -3.54
CA SER A 218 2.98 -18.32 -5.01
C SER A 218 3.21 -19.73 -5.56
N LEU A 219 4.13 -20.49 -4.96
CA LEU A 219 4.40 -21.86 -5.35
C LEU A 219 3.17 -22.77 -5.12
N GLU A 220 2.53 -22.68 -3.97
CA GLU A 220 1.40 -23.56 -3.65
C GLU A 220 0.15 -23.24 -4.50
N VAL A 221 -0.11 -21.98 -4.83
CA VAL A 221 -1.22 -21.64 -5.73
C VAL A 221 -0.93 -22.05 -7.17
N ALA A 222 0.33 -21.94 -7.64
CA ALA A 222 0.74 -22.40 -8.95
C ALA A 222 0.53 -23.93 -9.08
N ARG A 223 1.01 -24.73 -8.11
CA ARG A 223 0.78 -26.17 -8.01
C ARG A 223 -0.72 -26.53 -7.96
N ALA A 224 -1.52 -25.67 -7.40
CA ALA A 224 -2.97 -25.85 -7.29
C ALA A 224 -3.73 -25.51 -8.59
N GLY A 225 -3.07 -24.90 -9.56
CA GLY A 225 -3.67 -24.56 -10.85
C GLY A 225 -3.90 -23.08 -11.11
N ALA A 226 -3.36 -22.16 -10.32
CA ALA A 226 -3.37 -20.74 -10.66
C ALA A 226 -2.67 -20.52 -12.01
N ASP A 227 -3.12 -19.49 -12.75
CA ASP A 227 -2.66 -19.23 -14.11
C ASP A 227 -1.68 -18.05 -14.19
N ILE A 228 -1.81 -17.10 -13.27
CA ILE A 228 -1.06 -15.84 -13.26
C ILE A 228 -0.59 -15.54 -11.85
N ILE A 229 0.67 -15.14 -11.71
CA ILE A 229 1.26 -14.72 -10.44
C ILE A 229 1.67 -13.25 -10.52
N ASP A 230 1.25 -12.47 -9.54
CA ASP A 230 1.65 -11.08 -9.37
C ASP A 230 3.01 -11.00 -8.69
N VAL A 231 3.88 -10.13 -9.22
CA VAL A 231 5.23 -9.91 -8.69
C VAL A 231 5.58 -8.43 -8.68
N SER A 232 6.55 -8.08 -7.85
CA SER A 232 7.28 -6.81 -7.89
C SER A 232 8.70 -7.05 -8.39
N MET A 233 9.49 -5.99 -8.47
CA MET A 233 10.91 -6.10 -8.82
C MET A 233 11.75 -5.12 -8.01
N GLU A 234 13.03 -5.43 -7.88
CA GLU A 234 13.99 -4.53 -7.26
C GLU A 234 14.00 -3.13 -7.94
N PRO A 235 14.18 -2.04 -7.16
CA PRO A 235 14.46 -2.00 -5.72
C PRO A 235 13.22 -1.94 -4.81
N LEU A 236 12.01 -2.18 -5.31
CA LEU A 236 10.73 -2.04 -4.60
C LEU A 236 10.01 -3.38 -4.33
N SER A 237 10.71 -4.49 -4.40
CA SER A 237 10.19 -5.80 -3.98
C SER A 237 10.30 -6.02 -2.47
N TRP A 238 9.59 -7.05 -1.97
CA TRP A 238 9.57 -7.49 -0.58
C TRP A 238 8.86 -6.54 0.40
N GLY A 239 9.00 -6.78 1.69
CA GLY A 239 8.35 -5.99 2.72
C GLY A 239 6.84 -5.85 2.50
N THR A 240 6.34 -4.62 2.48
CA THR A 240 4.94 -4.33 2.23
C THR A 240 4.51 -4.47 0.76
N ALA A 241 5.47 -4.59 -0.17
CA ALA A 241 5.21 -4.91 -1.57
C ALA A 241 5.07 -6.43 -1.79
N HIS A 242 5.40 -6.93 -2.97
CA HIS A 242 5.21 -8.33 -3.37
C HIS A 242 6.56 -9.05 -3.46
N ALA A 243 6.50 -10.37 -3.64
CA ALA A 243 7.70 -11.15 -3.90
C ALA A 243 8.40 -10.69 -5.19
N ASP A 244 9.72 -10.81 -5.19
CA ASP A 244 10.55 -10.38 -6.31
C ASP A 244 10.38 -11.28 -7.53
N LEU A 245 10.37 -10.67 -8.71
CA LEU A 245 10.28 -11.34 -10.01
C LEU A 245 11.29 -12.48 -10.15
N LEU A 246 12.59 -12.22 -9.91
CA LEU A 246 13.63 -13.20 -10.14
C LEU A 246 13.47 -14.40 -9.22
N THR A 247 13.13 -14.16 -7.95
CA THR A 247 12.88 -15.24 -6.98
C THR A 247 11.68 -16.10 -7.39
N ILE A 248 10.56 -15.49 -7.77
CA ILE A 248 9.35 -16.24 -8.16
C ILE A 248 9.59 -16.99 -9.46
N HIS A 249 10.27 -16.37 -10.42
CA HIS A 249 10.60 -17.00 -11.69
C HIS A 249 11.46 -18.28 -11.48
N GLU A 250 12.53 -18.20 -10.69
CA GLU A 250 13.41 -19.35 -10.44
C GLU A 250 12.72 -20.44 -9.62
N VAL A 251 11.97 -20.08 -8.57
CA VAL A 251 11.22 -21.05 -7.76
C VAL A 251 10.20 -21.83 -8.61
N LEU A 252 9.50 -21.16 -9.52
CA LEU A 252 8.52 -21.81 -10.40
C LEU A 252 9.20 -22.66 -11.49
N LYS A 253 10.32 -22.21 -12.06
CA LYS A 253 11.10 -23.00 -13.02
C LYS A 253 11.67 -24.27 -12.38
N ASP A 254 12.21 -24.18 -11.16
CA ASP A 254 12.72 -25.33 -10.40
C ASP A 254 11.63 -26.36 -10.11
N ASP A 255 10.39 -25.91 -9.89
CA ASP A 255 9.21 -26.79 -9.70
C ASP A 255 8.65 -27.35 -11.03
N GLY A 256 9.25 -27.03 -12.18
CA GLY A 256 8.90 -27.57 -13.48
C GLY A 256 7.82 -26.81 -14.26
N PHE A 257 7.47 -25.60 -13.85
CA PHE A 257 6.60 -24.72 -14.63
C PHE A 257 7.35 -24.09 -15.81
N VAL A 258 6.60 -23.75 -16.87
CA VAL A 258 7.11 -23.00 -18.01
C VAL A 258 6.80 -21.52 -17.81
N LEU A 259 7.83 -20.69 -17.92
CA LEU A 259 7.74 -19.22 -17.88
C LEU A 259 8.52 -18.64 -19.05
N LYS A 260 8.16 -17.44 -19.51
CA LYS A 260 8.95 -16.67 -20.47
C LYS A 260 10.29 -16.30 -19.87
N ASP A 261 11.35 -16.36 -20.67
CA ASP A 261 12.68 -15.94 -20.22
C ASP A 261 12.75 -14.43 -19.99
N ILE A 262 13.57 -14.02 -19.03
CA ILE A 262 13.77 -12.63 -18.65
C ILE A 262 15.00 -12.08 -19.36
N ASP A 263 14.85 -10.99 -20.15
CA ASP A 263 16.01 -10.24 -20.62
C ASP A 263 16.65 -9.48 -19.46
N MET A 264 17.77 -9.99 -18.96
CA MET A 264 18.45 -9.47 -17.78
C MET A 264 19.06 -8.09 -18.00
N LYS A 265 19.40 -7.71 -19.24
CA LYS A 265 19.87 -6.35 -19.54
C LYS A 265 18.73 -5.34 -19.31
N SER A 266 17.59 -5.59 -19.88
CA SER A 266 16.41 -4.75 -19.70
C SER A 266 15.91 -4.75 -18.25
N TYR A 267 16.03 -5.89 -17.53
CA TYR A 267 15.78 -5.92 -16.08
C TYR A 267 16.67 -4.91 -15.33
N MET A 268 17.97 -4.90 -15.61
CA MET A 268 18.90 -3.96 -14.97
C MET A 268 18.59 -2.50 -15.36
N ASP A 269 18.18 -2.26 -16.61
CA ASP A 269 17.76 -0.92 -17.03
C ASP A 269 16.54 -0.43 -16.24
N VAL A 270 15.50 -1.28 -16.07
CA VAL A 270 14.30 -0.94 -15.25
C VAL A 270 14.68 -0.70 -13.79
N LYS A 271 15.52 -1.59 -13.22
CA LYS A 271 15.99 -1.45 -11.83
C LYS A 271 16.71 -0.12 -11.61
N ASN A 272 17.65 0.22 -12.50
CA ASN A 272 18.43 1.46 -12.40
C ASN A 272 17.54 2.69 -12.57
N LEU A 273 16.65 2.72 -13.56
CA LEU A 273 15.70 3.81 -13.73
C LEU A 273 14.78 3.98 -12.51
N THR A 274 14.31 2.87 -11.94
CA THR A 274 13.49 2.90 -10.73
C THR A 274 14.29 3.46 -9.53
N GLN A 275 15.58 3.12 -9.43
CA GLN A 275 16.47 3.69 -8.42
C GLN A 275 16.71 5.20 -8.67
N ASP A 276 16.94 5.61 -9.92
CA ASP A 276 17.08 7.04 -10.28
C ASP A 276 15.84 7.84 -9.83
N PHE A 277 14.63 7.28 -9.99
CA PHE A 277 13.39 7.94 -9.56
C PHE A 277 13.31 8.06 -8.03
N ILE A 278 13.81 7.05 -7.31
CA ILE A 278 13.94 7.09 -5.84
C ILE A 278 14.91 8.19 -5.44
N ASP A 279 16.09 8.23 -6.05
CA ASP A 279 17.17 9.17 -5.71
C ASP A 279 16.81 10.61 -6.08
N GLU A 280 16.02 10.81 -7.15
CA GLU A 280 15.61 12.16 -7.56
C GLU A 280 14.71 12.83 -6.51
N PHE A 281 13.66 12.14 -6.03
CA PHE A 281 12.75 12.69 -5.01
C PHE A 281 11.87 11.67 -4.30
N LEU A 282 11.58 10.51 -4.90
CA LEU A 282 10.60 9.57 -4.34
C LEU A 282 11.09 8.94 -3.04
N GLY A 283 12.40 8.82 -2.86
CA GLY A 283 13.03 8.31 -1.65
C GLY A 283 12.64 9.08 -0.38
N TYR A 284 12.39 10.39 -0.48
CA TYR A 284 11.90 11.19 0.65
C TYR A 284 10.52 10.78 1.17
N TYR A 285 9.78 10.00 0.38
CA TYR A 285 8.41 9.58 0.67
C TYR A 285 8.28 8.08 0.90
N ILE A 286 9.37 7.32 0.73
CA ILE A 286 9.43 5.89 1.04
C ILE A 286 9.75 5.74 2.53
N ASN A 287 8.90 4.99 3.24
CA ASN A 287 9.22 4.63 4.62
C ASN A 287 10.17 3.42 4.61
N PRO A 288 11.41 3.53 5.12
CA PRO A 288 12.35 2.40 5.16
C PRO A 288 11.79 1.17 5.86
N LYS A 289 10.94 1.33 6.87
CA LYS A 289 10.28 0.22 7.56
C LYS A 289 9.37 -0.62 6.66
N ASN A 290 8.88 -0.06 5.56
CA ASN A 290 8.06 -0.79 4.58
C ASN A 290 8.87 -1.83 3.79
N ARG A 291 10.20 -1.79 3.84
CA ARG A 291 11.08 -2.76 3.17
C ARG A 291 11.37 -4.02 4.01
N TYR A 292 10.97 -4.04 5.27
CA TYR A 292 11.20 -5.17 6.16
C TYR A 292 9.96 -6.05 6.29
N MET A 293 10.19 -7.35 6.38
CA MET A 293 9.15 -8.31 6.75
C MET A 293 8.94 -8.31 8.26
N ASN A 294 7.69 -8.54 8.68
CA ASN A 294 7.31 -8.61 10.09
C ASN A 294 6.35 -9.78 10.33
N SER A 295 6.86 -10.88 10.86
CA SER A 295 6.09 -12.09 11.14
C SER A 295 5.02 -11.93 12.23
N LEU A 296 5.09 -10.89 13.09
CA LEU A 296 4.05 -10.61 14.08
C LEU A 296 2.70 -10.28 13.43
N LEU A 297 2.70 -9.82 12.17
CA LEU A 297 1.49 -9.57 11.39
C LEU A 297 0.64 -10.83 11.18
N ILE A 298 1.25 -12.02 11.21
CA ILE A 298 0.57 -13.30 11.05
C ILE A 298 -0.53 -13.50 12.11
N GLN A 299 -0.28 -13.03 13.33
CA GLN A 299 -1.23 -13.20 14.45
C GLN A 299 -2.33 -12.15 14.46
N SER A 300 -2.00 -10.90 14.14
CA SER A 300 -2.99 -9.82 14.13
C SER A 300 -3.88 -9.80 12.89
N GLY A 301 -3.39 -10.34 11.78
CA GLY A 301 -4.05 -10.27 10.48
C GLY A 301 -4.07 -8.86 9.86
N LEU A 302 -3.40 -7.88 10.47
CA LEU A 302 -3.33 -6.51 9.96
C LEU A 302 -2.39 -6.40 8.77
N PRO A 303 -2.71 -5.59 7.75
CA PRO A 303 -1.85 -5.38 6.59
C PRO A 303 -0.50 -4.75 6.96
N GLY A 304 0.58 -5.25 6.34
CA GLY A 304 1.93 -4.73 6.56
C GLY A 304 2.08 -3.24 6.24
N GLY A 305 1.43 -2.76 5.20
CA GLY A 305 1.42 -1.34 4.83
C GLY A 305 0.84 -0.39 5.88
N MET A 306 0.11 -0.92 6.88
CA MET A 306 -0.38 -0.12 8.00
C MET A 306 0.64 0.05 9.13
N MET A 307 1.71 -0.75 9.18
CA MET A 307 2.61 -0.77 10.35
C MET A 307 3.26 0.57 10.62
N GLY A 308 3.66 1.30 9.59
CA GLY A 308 4.26 2.63 9.77
C GLY A 308 3.31 3.63 10.42
N SER A 309 2.06 3.71 9.94
CA SER A 309 1.03 4.57 10.53
C SER A 309 0.60 4.09 11.92
N LEU A 310 0.48 2.77 12.10
CA LEU A 310 0.13 2.16 13.38
C LEU A 310 1.16 2.50 14.47
N MET A 311 2.45 2.32 14.18
CA MET A 311 3.51 2.64 15.14
C MET A 311 3.53 4.14 15.47
N SER A 312 3.34 5.01 14.49
CA SER A 312 3.22 6.45 14.73
C SER A 312 2.02 6.82 15.62
N ASP A 313 0.87 6.17 15.41
CA ASP A 313 -0.33 6.38 16.23
C ASP A 313 -0.11 5.88 17.67
N LEU A 314 0.59 4.74 17.83
CA LEU A 314 0.95 4.20 19.15
C LEU A 314 1.94 5.09 19.87
N GLU A 315 2.97 5.62 19.21
CA GLU A 315 3.95 6.55 19.80
C GLU A 315 3.27 7.82 20.32
N LYS A 316 2.38 8.43 19.54
CA LYS A 316 1.58 9.59 19.97
C LYS A 316 0.70 9.24 21.15
N SER A 317 0.03 8.09 21.12
CA SER A 317 -0.85 7.62 22.19
C SER A 317 -0.06 7.31 23.46
N LEU A 318 1.14 6.72 23.34
CA LEU A 318 2.00 6.35 24.44
C LEU A 318 2.39 7.57 25.29
N LEU A 319 2.71 8.70 24.64
CA LEU A 319 3.05 9.94 25.34
C LEU A 319 1.88 10.39 26.24
N SER A 320 0.68 10.39 25.72
CA SER A 320 -0.53 10.79 26.46
C SER A 320 -0.89 9.79 27.56
N ILE A 321 -0.77 8.50 27.27
CA ILE A 321 -1.03 7.41 28.24
C ILE A 321 -0.04 7.49 29.39
N ASN A 322 1.24 7.59 29.11
CA ASN A 322 2.28 7.64 30.14
C ASN A 322 2.17 8.92 31.02
N LYS A 323 1.78 10.05 30.45
CA LYS A 323 1.47 11.27 31.21
C LYS A 323 0.28 11.05 32.16
N TRP A 324 -0.76 10.36 31.71
CA TRP A 324 -1.92 10.02 32.54
C TRP A 324 -1.56 9.00 33.64
N LEU A 325 -0.80 7.94 33.32
CA LEU A 325 -0.35 6.93 34.26
C LEU A 325 0.44 7.57 35.41
N LEU A 326 1.42 8.42 35.11
CA LEU A 326 2.21 9.13 36.13
C LEU A 326 1.33 10.03 37.00
N LYS A 327 0.38 10.76 36.42
CA LYS A 327 -0.57 11.61 37.17
C LYS A 327 -1.43 10.79 38.16
N ASN A 328 -1.64 9.50 37.89
CA ASN A 328 -2.42 8.58 38.71
C ASN A 328 -1.53 7.60 39.51
N ASN A 329 -0.27 7.95 39.75
CA ASN A 329 0.71 7.15 40.51
C ASN A 329 0.91 5.71 39.99
N LYS A 330 0.77 5.52 38.63
CA LYS A 330 0.99 4.24 37.96
C LYS A 330 2.31 4.24 37.22
N LYS A 331 2.90 3.06 36.99
CA LYS A 331 4.14 2.91 36.22
C LYS A 331 3.90 3.20 34.73
N LYS A 332 4.91 3.80 34.08
CA LYS A 332 4.94 3.94 32.63
C LYS A 332 4.93 2.57 31.94
N ILE A 333 4.38 2.51 30.74
CA ILE A 333 4.45 1.33 29.85
C ILE A 333 5.36 1.63 28.66
N SER A 334 5.96 0.57 28.10
CA SER A 334 6.76 0.65 26.87
C SER A 334 5.87 0.63 25.62
N ILE A 335 6.46 1.00 24.47
CA ILE A 335 5.78 0.90 23.17
C ILE A 335 5.44 -0.55 22.83
N ASP A 336 6.33 -1.51 23.15
CA ASP A 336 6.12 -2.93 22.88
C ASP A 336 4.96 -3.49 23.72
N LEU A 337 4.84 -3.08 24.98
CA LEU A 337 3.72 -3.47 25.82
C LEU A 337 2.40 -2.87 25.31
N LEU A 338 2.41 -1.61 24.89
CA LEU A 338 1.23 -0.98 24.28
C LEU A 338 0.84 -1.69 22.97
N PHE A 339 1.81 -2.08 22.17
CA PHE A 339 1.59 -2.84 20.94
C PHE A 339 1.01 -4.23 21.23
N SER A 340 1.53 -4.93 22.26
CA SER A 340 0.93 -6.20 22.72
C SER A 340 -0.54 -6.04 23.11
N PHE A 341 -0.86 -5.03 23.92
CA PHE A 341 -2.26 -4.75 24.29
C PHE A 341 -3.14 -4.49 23.06
N LEU A 342 -2.62 -3.81 22.05
CA LEU A 342 -3.35 -3.58 20.81
C LEU A 342 -3.63 -4.89 20.05
N LEU A 343 -2.63 -5.77 19.92
CA LEU A 343 -2.80 -7.06 19.25
C LEU A 343 -3.85 -7.94 19.96
N ASP A 344 -3.82 -7.97 21.29
CA ASP A 344 -4.80 -8.69 22.10
C ASP A 344 -6.20 -8.10 21.94
N GLU A 345 -6.31 -6.76 21.93
CA GLU A 345 -7.60 -6.09 21.76
C GLU A 345 -8.15 -6.32 20.34
N VAL A 346 -7.33 -6.25 19.29
CA VAL A 346 -7.77 -6.58 17.91
C VAL A 346 -8.32 -8.00 17.86
N LYS A 347 -7.61 -8.98 18.45
CA LYS A 347 -8.06 -10.37 18.50
C LYS A 347 -9.40 -10.52 19.22
N LEU A 348 -9.62 -9.76 20.30
CA LEU A 348 -10.84 -9.78 21.08
C LEU A 348 -12.03 -9.16 20.32
N ILE A 349 -11.83 -7.96 19.76
CA ILE A 349 -12.95 -7.20 19.18
C ILE A 349 -13.32 -7.65 17.77
N TRP A 350 -12.41 -8.24 17.01
CA TRP A 350 -12.66 -8.61 15.62
C TRP A 350 -13.88 -9.55 15.44
N PRO A 351 -14.04 -10.63 16.22
CA PRO A 351 -15.27 -11.43 16.21
C PRO A 351 -16.50 -10.62 16.62
N ILE A 352 -16.39 -9.77 17.64
CA ILE A 352 -17.48 -8.93 18.16
C ILE A 352 -18.03 -8.00 17.08
N LEU A 353 -17.13 -7.47 16.22
CA LEU A 353 -17.47 -6.60 15.10
C LEU A 353 -17.93 -7.35 13.82
N GLY A 354 -18.17 -8.68 13.90
CA GLY A 354 -18.66 -9.48 12.79
C GLY A 354 -17.62 -9.86 11.75
N TYR A 355 -16.35 -9.95 12.14
CA TYR A 355 -15.23 -10.39 11.31
C TYR A 355 -15.07 -9.62 9.99
N PRO A 356 -15.09 -8.27 9.96
CA PRO A 356 -14.76 -7.56 8.72
C PRO A 356 -13.37 -7.98 8.25
N PRO A 357 -13.16 -8.29 6.96
CA PRO A 357 -11.83 -8.63 6.48
C PRO A 357 -10.83 -7.52 6.82
N LEU A 358 -9.65 -7.90 7.32
CA LEU A 358 -8.63 -6.94 7.74
C LEU A 358 -7.86 -6.39 6.53
N VAL A 359 -8.59 -5.76 5.63
CA VAL A 359 -8.12 -5.08 4.43
C VAL A 359 -8.59 -3.63 4.43
N THR A 360 -7.93 -2.76 3.67
CA THR A 360 -8.32 -1.34 3.57
C THR A 360 -9.73 -1.19 2.98
N PRO A 361 -10.63 -0.35 3.56
CA PRO A 361 -10.39 0.53 4.72
C PRO A 361 -10.68 -0.13 6.09
N TYR A 362 -11.30 -1.30 6.13
CA TYR A 362 -11.87 -1.93 7.34
C TYR A 362 -10.82 -2.29 8.40
N SER A 363 -9.61 -2.64 7.97
CA SER A 363 -8.47 -2.82 8.89
C SER A 363 -8.17 -1.55 9.69
N GLN A 364 -8.35 -0.35 9.09
CA GLN A 364 -8.20 0.93 9.79
C GLN A 364 -9.30 1.10 10.86
N TYR A 365 -10.54 0.73 10.53
CA TYR A 365 -11.67 0.87 11.47
C TYR A 365 -11.48 -0.03 12.67
N VAL A 366 -11.14 -1.31 12.45
CA VAL A 366 -10.84 -2.25 13.55
C VAL A 366 -9.67 -1.77 14.40
N LYS A 367 -8.58 -1.30 13.77
CA LYS A 367 -7.41 -0.72 14.45
C LYS A 367 -7.81 0.48 15.32
N ASN A 368 -8.59 1.42 14.78
CA ASN A 368 -8.99 2.63 15.49
C ASN A 368 -9.82 2.31 16.72
N VAL A 369 -10.78 1.40 16.60
CA VAL A 369 -11.58 0.92 17.73
C VAL A 369 -10.70 0.22 18.77
N ALA A 370 -9.76 -0.63 18.33
CA ALA A 370 -8.85 -1.31 19.24
C ALA A 370 -7.96 -0.32 20.03
N ILE A 371 -7.36 0.65 19.35
CA ILE A 371 -6.56 1.71 20.02
C ILE A 371 -7.42 2.47 21.03
N ALA A 372 -8.62 2.88 20.63
CA ALA A 372 -9.54 3.60 21.51
C ALA A 372 -9.87 2.78 22.76
N ASN A 373 -10.21 1.50 22.59
CA ASN A 373 -10.51 0.59 23.70
C ASN A 373 -9.31 0.39 24.63
N VAL A 374 -8.11 0.16 24.09
CA VAL A 374 -6.88 0.03 24.88
C VAL A 374 -6.65 1.28 25.74
N ILE A 375 -6.79 2.47 25.15
CA ILE A 375 -6.64 3.73 25.89
C ILE A 375 -7.69 3.86 26.99
N GLN A 376 -8.94 3.50 26.71
CA GLN A 376 -10.02 3.55 27.71
C GLN A 376 -9.80 2.53 28.84
N ASN A 377 -9.44 1.29 28.50
CA ASN A 377 -9.15 0.25 29.49
C ASN A 377 -8.00 0.63 30.44
N ILE A 378 -6.91 1.20 29.92
CA ILE A 378 -5.78 1.71 30.75
C ILE A 378 -6.29 2.79 31.72
N LYS A 379 -7.25 3.61 31.29
CA LYS A 379 -7.85 4.68 32.11
C LYS A 379 -9.00 4.19 33.02
N GLY A 380 -9.32 2.89 33.02
CA GLY A 380 -10.39 2.31 33.82
C GLY A 380 -11.78 2.68 33.33
N LYS A 381 -11.94 2.94 32.03
CA LYS A 381 -13.22 3.23 31.37
C LYS A 381 -13.67 2.08 30.51
N ASP A 382 -14.96 2.04 30.20
CA ASP A 382 -15.58 0.99 29.39
C ASP A 382 -15.15 1.04 27.93
N ARG A 383 -15.16 -0.14 27.27
CA ARG A 383 -15.01 -0.30 25.82
C ARG A 383 -16.14 0.41 25.07
N TRP A 384 -15.96 0.61 23.78
CA TRP A 384 -16.96 1.11 22.84
C TRP A 384 -17.39 2.57 23.02
N SER A 385 -16.72 3.32 23.90
CA SER A 385 -17.04 4.73 24.11
C SER A 385 -16.65 5.64 22.93
N LEU A 386 -15.80 5.15 22.04
CA LEU A 386 -15.29 5.88 20.87
C LEU A 386 -15.33 4.96 19.64
N ILE A 387 -16.43 4.97 18.92
CA ILE A 387 -16.59 4.36 17.60
C ILE A 387 -16.92 5.48 16.63
N ASP A 388 -16.06 5.70 15.63
CA ASP A 388 -16.25 6.73 14.61
C ASP A 388 -17.39 6.39 13.62
N ASP A 389 -17.88 7.39 12.89
CA ASP A 389 -19.01 7.22 12.00
C ASP A 389 -18.74 6.26 10.84
N ASN A 390 -17.53 6.21 10.30
CA ASN A 390 -17.19 5.26 9.24
C ASN A 390 -17.25 3.81 9.75
N THR A 391 -16.77 3.60 10.97
CA THR A 391 -16.90 2.29 11.65
C THR A 391 -18.36 1.94 11.88
N TRP A 392 -19.19 2.90 12.33
CA TRP A 392 -20.62 2.68 12.46
C TRP A 392 -21.28 2.37 11.12
N ASP A 393 -20.94 3.06 10.04
CA ASP A 393 -21.51 2.79 8.72
C ASP A 393 -21.16 1.36 8.23
N MET A 394 -19.97 0.87 8.51
CA MET A 394 -19.60 -0.53 8.28
C MET A 394 -20.48 -1.48 9.13
N LEU A 395 -20.56 -1.25 10.44
CA LEU A 395 -21.32 -2.12 11.37
C LEU A 395 -22.83 -2.15 11.07
N LEU A 396 -23.37 -1.04 10.62
CA LEU A 396 -24.79 -0.88 10.27
C LEU A 396 -25.15 -1.41 8.88
N GLY A 397 -24.18 -1.88 8.09
CA GLY A 397 -24.41 -2.47 6.77
C GLY A 397 -24.46 -1.47 5.61
N LYS A 398 -24.16 -0.18 5.84
CA LYS A 398 -24.15 0.82 4.78
C LYS A 398 -22.99 0.66 3.80
N SER A 399 -21.89 0.04 4.23
CA SER A 399 -20.75 -0.29 3.37
C SER A 399 -20.85 -1.66 2.72
N GLY A 400 -21.80 -2.48 3.15
CA GLY A 400 -21.97 -3.87 2.74
C GLY A 400 -22.30 -4.78 3.92
N LYS A 401 -22.55 -6.05 3.60
CA LYS A 401 -22.87 -7.07 4.60
C LYS A 401 -21.58 -7.60 5.23
N LEU A 402 -21.51 -7.57 6.56
CA LEU A 402 -20.43 -8.21 7.30
C LEU A 402 -20.42 -9.73 7.07
N PRO A 403 -19.23 -10.36 6.96
CA PRO A 403 -19.11 -11.81 6.78
C PRO A 403 -19.66 -12.62 7.95
N GLY A 404 -19.48 -12.13 9.18
CA GLY A 404 -19.96 -12.74 10.40
C GLY A 404 -21.12 -12.00 11.05
N LYS A 405 -21.64 -12.56 12.12
CA LYS A 405 -22.68 -11.92 12.91
C LYS A 405 -22.07 -10.89 13.85
N LEU A 406 -22.71 -9.72 13.95
CA LEU A 406 -22.43 -8.77 15.03
C LEU A 406 -22.82 -9.40 16.37
N SER A 407 -22.02 -9.09 17.40
CA SER A 407 -22.36 -9.49 18.77
C SER A 407 -23.60 -8.75 19.29
N ASP A 408 -24.31 -9.37 20.23
CA ASP A 408 -25.47 -8.77 20.89
C ASP A 408 -25.08 -7.46 21.62
N GLU A 409 -23.85 -7.35 22.09
CA GLU A 409 -23.30 -6.15 22.74
C GLU A 409 -23.31 -4.94 21.78
N ILE A 410 -22.84 -5.11 20.55
CA ILE A 410 -22.83 -4.04 19.55
C ILE A 410 -24.24 -3.73 19.06
N ILE A 411 -25.10 -4.76 18.94
CA ILE A 411 -26.51 -4.58 18.60
C ILE A 411 -27.24 -3.78 19.69
N ALA A 412 -27.00 -4.08 20.97
CA ALA A 412 -27.58 -3.32 22.08
C ALA A 412 -27.07 -1.88 22.11
N LEU A 413 -25.77 -1.68 21.87
CA LEU A 413 -25.16 -0.35 21.79
C LEU A 413 -25.75 0.48 20.63
N SER A 414 -25.95 -0.13 19.45
CA SER A 414 -26.55 0.57 18.31
C SER A 414 -27.96 1.06 18.63
N LYS A 415 -28.78 0.24 19.33
CA LYS A 415 -30.12 0.62 19.78
C LYS A 415 -30.07 1.77 20.78
N LYS A 416 -29.17 1.71 21.78
CA LYS A 416 -28.96 2.78 22.77
C LYS A 416 -28.57 4.12 22.12
N LEU A 417 -27.84 4.07 21.00
CA LEU A 417 -27.41 5.24 20.24
C LEU A 417 -28.39 5.63 19.12
N ASN A 418 -29.58 5.02 19.05
CA ASN A 418 -30.57 5.25 18.00
C ASN A 418 -30.03 5.07 16.58
N LYS A 419 -29.11 4.12 16.38
CA LYS A 419 -28.54 3.78 15.07
C LYS A 419 -29.43 2.74 14.38
N THR A 420 -29.65 2.91 13.06
CA THR A 420 -30.52 2.03 12.26
C THR A 420 -29.68 1.19 11.30
N PHE A 421 -29.92 -0.13 11.28
CA PHE A 421 -29.32 -1.05 10.33
C PHE A 421 -29.86 -0.84 8.91
N TYR A 422 -28.96 -0.94 7.93
CA TYR A 422 -29.26 -0.87 6.51
C TYR A 422 -29.08 -2.25 5.88
N THR A 423 -30.12 -2.77 5.24
CA THR A 423 -30.12 -4.15 4.69
C THR A 423 -30.22 -4.21 3.16
N ASN A 424 -30.56 -3.08 2.53
CA ASN A 424 -30.66 -2.97 1.07
C ASN A 424 -29.26 -2.93 0.40
N ASN A 425 -29.24 -2.73 -0.91
CA ASN A 425 -27.99 -2.60 -1.63
C ASN A 425 -27.25 -1.31 -1.21
N PRO A 426 -25.99 -1.37 -0.73
CA PRO A 426 -25.25 -0.16 -0.34
C PRO A 426 -25.16 0.92 -1.42
N GLN A 427 -25.17 0.53 -2.70
CA GLN A 427 -25.16 1.49 -3.80
C GLN A 427 -26.38 2.42 -3.82
N ASP A 428 -27.52 1.99 -3.32
CA ASP A 428 -28.76 2.79 -3.31
C ASP A 428 -28.72 3.97 -2.31
N LEU A 429 -27.69 4.05 -1.46
CA LEU A 429 -27.45 5.18 -0.56
C LEU A 429 -26.86 6.39 -1.30
N TYR A 430 -26.37 6.22 -2.52
CA TYR A 430 -25.61 7.24 -3.25
C TYR A 430 -26.35 7.59 -4.54
N GLU A 431 -27.07 8.71 -4.49
CA GLU A 431 -27.80 9.24 -5.64
C GLU A 431 -26.85 9.68 -6.76
N ASP A 432 -27.36 9.63 -8.00
CA ASP A 432 -26.59 10.07 -9.17
C ASP A 432 -26.31 11.58 -9.08
N ILE A 433 -25.04 11.96 -9.20
CA ILE A 433 -24.57 13.35 -9.06
C ILE A 433 -23.72 13.86 -10.24
N LEU A 434 -23.56 13.06 -11.29
CA LEU A 434 -22.68 13.40 -12.39
C LEU A 434 -23.11 14.68 -13.11
N ASP A 435 -24.42 14.89 -13.32
CA ASP A 435 -24.95 16.10 -13.93
C ASP A 435 -24.75 17.34 -13.04
N ILE A 436 -24.82 17.17 -11.73
CA ILE A 436 -24.52 18.24 -10.76
C ILE A 436 -23.05 18.65 -10.89
N ASN A 437 -22.14 17.69 -10.88
CA ASN A 437 -20.71 17.90 -11.03
C ASN A 437 -20.36 18.54 -12.39
N LYS A 438 -21.04 18.12 -13.46
CA LYS A 438 -20.90 18.71 -14.79
C LYS A 438 -21.27 20.19 -14.81
N ASN A 439 -22.40 20.53 -14.22
CA ASN A 439 -22.83 21.92 -14.12
C ASN A 439 -21.87 22.78 -13.28
N GLU A 440 -21.35 22.25 -12.17
CA GLU A 440 -20.34 22.94 -11.36
C GLU A 440 -19.04 23.19 -12.15
N MET A 441 -18.57 22.24 -12.92
CA MET A 441 -17.39 22.41 -13.79
C MET A 441 -17.62 23.49 -14.84
N MET A 442 -18.78 23.46 -15.51
CA MET A 442 -19.14 24.46 -16.52
C MET A 442 -19.23 25.88 -15.90
N GLN A 443 -19.79 26.02 -14.71
CA GLN A 443 -19.85 27.31 -13.99
C GLN A 443 -18.45 27.83 -13.62
N ASN A 444 -17.48 26.94 -13.38
CA ASN A 444 -16.09 27.30 -13.14
C ASN A 444 -15.28 27.51 -14.43
N GLY A 445 -15.92 27.39 -15.61
CA GLY A 445 -15.25 27.51 -16.91
C GLY A 445 -14.26 26.38 -17.21
N TRP A 446 -14.45 25.20 -16.60
CA TRP A 446 -13.58 24.03 -16.81
C TRP A 446 -14.13 23.13 -17.89
N ASP A 447 -13.23 22.65 -18.76
CA ASP A 447 -13.51 21.66 -19.79
C ASP A 447 -13.79 20.27 -19.15
N LEU A 448 -14.72 19.52 -19.72
CA LEU A 448 -15.06 18.17 -19.27
C LEU A 448 -14.03 17.11 -19.71
N GLY A 449 -13.10 17.49 -20.58
CA GLY A 449 -12.11 16.60 -21.16
C GLY A 449 -12.66 15.70 -22.27
N LYS A 450 -11.75 14.98 -22.92
CA LYS A 450 -12.12 14.00 -23.94
C LYS A 450 -12.94 12.87 -23.31
N ASP A 451 -14.12 12.60 -23.84
CA ASP A 451 -15.01 11.54 -23.33
C ASP A 451 -15.43 11.72 -21.85
N ASP A 452 -15.50 12.96 -21.36
CA ASP A 452 -15.81 13.36 -19.98
C ASP A 452 -14.75 12.92 -18.94
N GLU A 453 -13.49 12.78 -19.34
CA GLU A 453 -12.43 12.30 -18.47
C GLU A 453 -12.06 13.29 -17.34
N GLU A 454 -12.09 14.60 -17.60
CA GLU A 454 -11.88 15.62 -16.57
C GLU A 454 -13.07 15.66 -15.59
N LEU A 455 -14.29 15.47 -16.11
CA LEU A 455 -15.48 15.32 -15.26
C LEU A 455 -15.38 14.11 -14.34
N LEU A 456 -14.82 13.00 -14.84
CA LEU A 456 -14.55 11.83 -14.00
C LEU A 456 -13.60 12.16 -12.85
N GLU A 457 -12.46 12.77 -13.14
CA GLU A 457 -11.46 13.10 -12.10
C GLU A 457 -12.00 14.10 -11.08
N TYR A 458 -12.76 15.10 -11.53
CA TYR A 458 -13.47 16.01 -10.63
C TYR A 458 -14.46 15.28 -9.73
N SER A 459 -15.23 14.36 -10.29
CA SER A 459 -16.28 13.63 -9.55
C SER A 459 -15.69 12.64 -8.53
N LEU A 460 -14.52 12.05 -8.82
CA LEU A 460 -13.85 11.11 -7.92
C LEU A 460 -12.98 11.79 -6.87
N HIS A 461 -12.37 12.93 -7.20
CA HIS A 461 -11.32 13.57 -6.41
C HIS A 461 -11.48 15.09 -6.33
N LYS A 462 -12.70 15.56 -6.08
CA LYS A 462 -13.10 16.98 -6.18
C LYS A 462 -12.09 17.95 -5.56
N THR A 463 -11.70 17.74 -4.31
CA THR A 463 -10.77 18.64 -3.60
C THR A 463 -9.39 18.66 -4.26
N GLN A 464 -8.83 17.48 -4.60
CA GLN A 464 -7.53 17.36 -5.24
C GLN A 464 -7.54 17.94 -6.65
N TYR A 465 -8.65 17.75 -7.38
CA TYR A 465 -8.83 18.31 -8.72
C TYR A 465 -8.85 19.85 -8.71
N ILE A 466 -9.57 20.47 -7.76
CA ILE A 466 -9.60 21.93 -7.58
C ILE A 466 -8.20 22.47 -7.29
N ASP A 467 -7.46 21.80 -6.40
CA ASP A 467 -6.08 22.18 -6.10
C ASP A 467 -5.13 22.00 -7.29
N TYR A 468 -5.35 20.96 -8.10
CA TYR A 468 -4.63 20.74 -9.35
C TYR A 468 -4.92 21.86 -10.37
N LYS A 469 -6.19 22.13 -10.69
CA LYS A 469 -6.59 23.17 -11.66
C LYS A 469 -6.14 24.59 -11.25
N SER A 470 -6.08 24.88 -9.95
CA SER A 470 -5.58 26.16 -9.43
C SER A 470 -4.05 26.26 -9.35
N GLY A 471 -3.31 25.21 -9.68
CA GLY A 471 -1.85 25.16 -9.56
C GLY A 471 -1.33 24.98 -8.12
N LYS A 472 -2.20 24.99 -7.11
CA LYS A 472 -1.83 24.84 -5.69
C LYS A 472 -1.19 23.49 -5.39
N ALA A 473 -1.67 22.40 -6.04
CA ALA A 473 -1.12 21.08 -5.86
C ALA A 473 0.35 21.03 -6.30
N LYS A 474 0.66 21.51 -7.50
CA LYS A 474 2.04 21.55 -8.03
C LYS A 474 2.98 22.39 -7.17
N LYS A 475 2.50 23.56 -6.74
CA LYS A 475 3.29 24.42 -5.85
C LYS A 475 3.60 23.71 -4.53
N ARG A 476 2.59 23.16 -3.84
CA ARG A 476 2.77 22.41 -2.58
C ARG A 476 3.73 21.24 -2.74
N PHE A 477 3.60 20.48 -3.82
CA PHE A 477 4.47 19.35 -4.10
C PHE A 477 5.93 19.78 -4.27
N ASN A 478 6.18 20.84 -5.07
CA ASN A 478 7.54 21.36 -5.27
C ASN A 478 8.12 21.94 -3.98
N ASP A 479 7.33 22.72 -3.22
CA ASP A 479 7.78 23.31 -1.95
C ASP A 479 8.13 22.20 -0.92
N ASP A 480 7.37 21.11 -0.88
CA ASP A 480 7.65 19.98 0.00
C ASP A 480 8.95 19.25 -0.41
N ILE A 481 9.20 19.05 -1.72
CA ILE A 481 10.47 18.49 -2.20
C ILE A 481 11.64 19.38 -1.82
N ILE A 482 11.53 20.69 -2.06
CA ILE A 482 12.59 21.65 -1.70
C ILE A 482 12.88 21.58 -0.21
N LYS A 483 11.84 21.57 0.63
CA LYS A 483 12.00 21.45 2.08
C LYS A 483 12.70 20.15 2.49
N LYS A 484 12.36 19.03 1.86
CA LYS A 484 12.96 17.72 2.17
C LYS A 484 14.40 17.58 1.67
N ARG A 485 14.76 18.31 0.61
CA ARG A 485 16.15 18.40 0.11
C ARG A 485 17.05 19.27 0.97
N GLN A 486 16.47 20.22 1.73
CA GLN A 486 17.26 20.99 2.67
C GLN A 486 17.75 20.02 3.77
N PRO A 487 19.05 20.05 4.12
CA PRO A 487 19.51 19.30 5.27
C PRO A 487 18.64 19.70 6.46
N ASN A 488 18.15 18.73 7.22
CA ASN A 488 17.45 19.02 8.44
C ASN A 488 18.33 19.98 9.24
N ASN A 489 18.01 21.27 9.21
CA ASN A 489 18.45 22.15 10.25
C ASN A 489 17.77 21.58 11.49
N LEU A 490 18.47 20.71 12.19
CA LEU A 490 18.18 20.45 13.56
C LEU A 490 18.06 21.85 14.18
N ASP A 491 16.84 22.21 14.63
CA ASP A 491 16.66 23.30 15.57
C ASP A 491 17.42 22.89 16.84
N ILE A 492 18.73 22.91 16.76
CA ILE A 492 19.61 22.83 17.92
C ILE A 492 19.46 24.19 18.58
N LYS A 493 18.43 24.32 19.39
CA LYS A 493 18.47 25.27 20.51
C LYS A 493 19.53 24.76 21.46
N SER A 494 20.79 24.94 21.11
CA SER A 494 21.89 24.59 21.97
C SER A 494 22.29 25.80 22.80
N ASN A 495 22.04 25.69 24.07
CA ASN A 495 22.86 26.34 25.10
C ASN A 495 23.48 25.30 26.05
N ASP A 496 23.55 24.04 25.65
CA ASP A 496 24.16 23.00 26.48
C ASP A 496 25.28 22.33 25.67
N ASN A 497 26.49 22.35 26.20
CA ASN A 497 27.60 21.53 25.75
C ASN A 497 27.22 20.07 25.97
N GLU A 498 27.07 19.28 24.89
CA GLU A 498 26.82 17.84 25.02
C GLU A 498 28.18 17.12 25.11
N ILE A 499 28.29 16.27 26.12
CA ILE A 499 29.46 15.41 26.35
C ILE A 499 29.11 14.02 25.83
N VAL A 500 29.81 13.54 24.82
CA VAL A 500 29.74 12.16 24.34
C VAL A 500 30.81 11.35 25.06
N VAL A 501 30.39 10.31 25.77
CA VAL A 501 31.34 9.39 26.40
C VAL A 501 31.61 8.25 25.42
N LEU A 502 32.82 8.17 24.91
CA LEU A 502 33.32 7.07 24.12
C LEU A 502 33.98 6.03 25.03
N ASP A 503 33.50 4.78 24.99
CA ASP A 503 34.13 3.65 25.68
C ASP A 503 34.94 2.85 24.64
N ILE A 504 36.26 2.93 24.73
CA ILE A 504 37.18 2.20 23.83
C ILE A 504 37.99 1.25 24.71
N ASP A 505 37.77 -0.03 24.54
CA ASP A 505 38.47 -1.11 25.27
C ASP A 505 38.42 -0.96 26.82
N GLY A 506 37.28 -0.51 27.34
CA GLY A 506 37.08 -0.31 28.79
C GLY A 506 37.63 1.04 29.31
N ASN A 507 38.23 1.86 28.45
CA ASN A 507 38.62 3.23 28.76
C ASN A 507 37.55 4.22 28.28
N LYS A 508 37.04 5.02 29.21
CA LYS A 508 36.03 6.04 28.91
C LYS A 508 36.70 7.36 28.59
N PHE A 509 36.36 7.89 27.40
CA PHE A 509 36.79 9.21 26.96
C PHE A 509 35.57 10.12 26.89
N GLU A 510 35.63 11.25 27.59
CA GLU A 510 34.64 12.30 27.49
C GLU A 510 35.05 13.25 26.37
N VAL A 511 34.23 13.34 25.32
CA VAL A 511 34.45 14.27 24.20
C VAL A 511 33.40 15.37 24.28
N GLU A 512 33.85 16.56 24.66
CA GLU A 512 33.03 17.77 24.61
C GLU A 512 33.06 18.32 23.17
N TYR A 513 31.88 18.42 22.53
CA TYR A 513 31.81 19.07 21.24
C TYR A 513 30.90 20.29 21.28
N SER A 514 31.38 21.38 20.68
CA SER A 514 30.57 22.56 20.44
C SER A 514 30.31 22.72 18.95
N LEU A 515 29.04 22.76 18.54
CA LEU A 515 28.67 23.09 17.17
C LEU A 515 28.60 24.62 17.03
N ASN A 516 29.68 25.22 16.56
CA ASN A 516 29.69 26.62 16.13
C ASN A 516 29.19 26.70 14.68
N LEU A 517 27.88 26.96 14.50
CA LEU A 517 27.27 27.24 13.19
C LEU A 517 27.15 28.74 13.00
N GLU A 518 28.26 29.45 12.71
CA GLU A 518 28.23 30.71 12.00
C GLU A 518 28.24 30.44 10.50
N ALA A 519 27.15 30.71 9.83
CA ALA A 519 27.08 30.72 8.37
C ALA A 519 27.90 31.90 7.85
N LYS A 520 29.13 31.65 7.52
CA LYS A 520 29.94 32.52 6.65
C LYS A 520 30.30 31.77 5.40
N ASP A 521 30.20 32.47 4.26
CA ASP A 521 30.63 32.03 2.95
C ASP A 521 31.97 31.28 3.02
N LEU A 522 31.93 29.97 2.83
CA LEU A 522 33.13 29.14 2.76
C LEU A 522 33.64 29.13 1.32
N SER A 523 34.63 29.99 1.03
CA SER A 523 35.57 29.69 -0.02
C SER A 523 36.41 28.50 0.42
N PHE A 524 36.35 27.39 -0.33
CA PHE A 524 37.13 26.19 -0.04
C PHE A 524 38.62 26.44 -0.27
N ASP A 525 39.39 26.28 0.77
CA ASP A 525 40.85 26.13 0.67
C ASP A 525 41.16 24.62 0.64
N ASP A 526 41.78 24.15 -0.45
CA ASP A 526 42.06 22.74 -0.72
C ASP A 526 43.11 22.11 0.23
N SER A 527 43.51 22.78 1.29
CA SER A 527 44.58 22.35 2.20
C SER A 527 44.09 21.73 3.52
N VAL A 528 42.76 21.66 3.78
CA VAL A 528 42.22 21.08 5.00
C VAL A 528 41.38 19.85 4.67
N GLY A 529 41.66 18.71 5.30
CA GLY A 529 41.07 17.40 5.03
C GLY A 529 39.55 17.37 4.95
N GLN A 530 39.03 16.47 4.12
CA GLN A 530 37.58 16.30 3.90
C GLN A 530 36.88 15.79 5.16
N LYS A 531 35.75 16.42 5.50
CA LYS A 531 34.88 15.97 6.61
C LYS A 531 34.07 14.75 6.15
N LEU A 532 34.28 13.61 6.78
CA LEU A 532 33.46 12.42 6.60
C LEU A 532 32.18 12.57 7.42
N VAL A 533 31.02 12.48 6.76
CA VAL A 533 29.71 12.46 7.42
C VAL A 533 29.06 11.13 7.12
N SER A 534 28.76 10.34 8.14
CA SER A 534 27.99 9.11 7.98
C SER A 534 26.50 9.45 7.86
N PRO A 535 25.80 8.96 6.83
CA PRO A 535 24.35 9.15 6.70
C PRO A 535 23.51 8.20 7.57
N ILE A 536 24.14 7.36 8.39
CA ILE A 536 23.47 6.32 9.19
C ILE A 536 23.95 6.41 10.64
N GLU A 537 23.00 6.40 11.59
CA GLU A 537 23.33 6.18 12.99
C GLU A 537 23.87 4.75 13.19
N GLY A 538 25.11 4.64 13.66
CA GLY A 538 25.77 3.36 13.90
C GLY A 538 27.13 3.53 14.57
N ARG A 539 27.72 2.43 15.01
CA ARG A 539 29.11 2.42 15.48
C ARG A 539 30.04 2.50 14.28
N ILE A 540 30.91 3.51 14.25
CA ILE A 540 31.93 3.66 13.20
C ILE A 540 33.17 2.92 13.70
N PHE A 541 33.64 1.93 12.92
CA PHE A 541 34.94 1.30 13.08
C PHE A 541 35.85 1.85 11.99
N LEU A 542 36.89 2.56 12.40
CA LEU A 542 37.90 3.06 11.47
C LEU A 542 39.04 2.05 11.39
N THR A 543 39.28 1.50 10.20
CA THR A 543 40.39 0.56 9.94
C THR A 543 41.30 1.12 8.85
N LYS A 544 42.62 0.85 8.94
CA LYS A 544 43.63 1.34 7.98
C LYS A 544 43.70 0.52 6.70
N ASP A 545 43.32 -0.74 6.75
CA ASP A 545 43.54 -1.68 5.68
C ASP A 545 42.47 -2.80 5.68
N SER A 546 42.56 -3.70 4.68
CA SER A 546 41.70 -4.86 4.51
C SER A 546 41.86 -5.93 5.61
N ASN A 547 42.77 -5.76 6.55
CA ASN A 547 43.02 -6.67 7.65
C ASN A 547 42.45 -6.16 9.00
N ASP A 548 41.53 -5.21 8.95
CA ASP A 548 40.86 -4.61 10.11
C ASP A 548 41.83 -3.97 11.15
N THR A 549 42.96 -3.43 10.67
CA THR A 549 43.90 -2.70 11.56
C THR A 549 43.28 -1.39 12.03
N PRO A 550 43.04 -1.18 13.33
CA PRO A 550 42.38 0.04 13.83
C PRO A 550 43.19 1.30 13.54
N VAL A 551 42.52 2.38 13.13
CA VAL A 551 43.13 3.72 13.00
C VAL A 551 43.36 4.28 14.41
N LYS A 552 44.60 4.72 14.67
CA LYS A 552 44.96 5.38 15.93
C LYS A 552 44.97 6.89 15.75
N ILE A 553 44.86 7.63 16.84
CA ILE A 553 45.00 9.08 16.83
C ILE A 553 46.40 9.46 16.28
N ASN A 554 46.41 10.38 15.32
CA ASN A 554 47.59 10.86 14.55
C ASN A 554 48.10 9.87 13.48
N ASP A 555 47.32 8.89 13.07
CA ASP A 555 47.64 8.11 11.88
C ASP A 555 47.31 8.88 10.61
N ASP A 556 48.21 8.88 9.62
CA ASP A 556 47.94 9.40 8.29
C ASP A 556 47.04 8.43 7.51
N VAL A 557 45.94 8.92 6.99
CA VAL A 557 44.99 8.16 6.17
C VAL A 557 45.04 8.71 4.74
N ASN A 558 45.32 7.86 3.76
CA ASN A 558 45.44 8.24 2.37
C ASN A 558 44.10 8.03 1.61
N LYS A 559 43.95 8.77 0.49
CA LYS A 559 42.79 8.59 -0.40
C LYS A 559 42.83 7.19 -1.00
N GLY A 560 41.86 6.36 -0.62
CA GLY A 560 41.76 4.96 -1.04
C GLY A 560 41.84 3.96 0.11
N ASP A 561 42.20 4.40 1.32
CA ASP A 561 42.10 3.57 2.51
C ASP A 561 40.62 3.32 2.83
N ILE A 562 40.30 2.09 3.23
CA ILE A 562 38.92 1.71 3.58
C ILE A 562 38.65 2.25 4.99
N LEU A 563 37.68 3.14 5.13
CA LEU A 563 37.22 3.68 6.41
C LEU A 563 35.89 3.07 6.79
#